data_f7337ba174526db5d408c4eebcedffd4
#
_entry.id   f7337ba174526db5d408c4eebcedffd4
#
_cell.length_a   1.000
_cell.length_b   1.000
_cell.length_c   1.000
_cell.angle_alpha   90.00
_cell.angle_beta   90.00
_cell.angle_gamma   90.00
#
_symmetry.space_group_name_H-M   'P 1'
#
loop_
_entity.id
_entity.type
_entity.pdbx_description
1 polymer ?
#
loop_
_entity_poly.entity_id
_entity_poly.type
_entity_poly.pdbx_seq_one_letter_code
_entity_poly.pdbx_strand_id
1 'polypeptide(L)'
;MPLKKALARAGYRVFIANPLKASEFAKSQTRAKTDAKDAVNLAFYGLTCELKGEVEHQLYVPLTEQEKQLEALVVRRRQLVDMRVAELNRLQQSHETQLDNIQQHIEMLDKLIAELDKDIDDQSKHFSDKADLISDIKGVGKNCVAVMMSSLPELGKLSSKRIASLVGVIPHPQESGQWKGKSFCYGGRAIVRNALYMAALSAIRFEPVFKAFYTRLVAKGKAKKVAIMACMRKLLTIMNTLVKRNEKWDATRYLSTESVGQN
;
A
#
# COMPACT_ATOMS: atom_id res chain seq x y z
N MET A 1 16.69 11.96 14.67
CA MET A 1 16.45 11.84 13.20
C MET A 1 16.82 10.43 12.79
N PRO A 2 16.00 9.69 12.01
CA PRO A 2 16.34 8.34 11.60
C PRO A 2 17.65 8.31 10.78
N LEU A 3 18.50 7.33 11.03
CA LEU A 3 19.84 7.16 10.43
C LEU A 3 19.80 7.27 8.88
N LYS A 4 18.81 6.65 8.23
CA LYS A 4 18.63 6.72 6.77
C LYS A 4 18.55 8.15 6.21
N LYS A 5 17.89 9.07 6.95
CA LYS A 5 17.76 10.47 6.53
C LYS A 5 19.08 11.22 6.69
N ALA A 6 19.84 10.91 7.74
CA ALA A 6 21.16 11.51 7.97
C ALA A 6 22.15 11.10 6.87
N LEU A 7 22.22 9.81 6.58
CA LEU A 7 23.10 9.27 5.53
C LEU A 7 22.76 9.81 4.15
N ALA A 8 21.46 9.86 3.79
CA ALA A 8 21.04 10.40 2.49
C ALA A 8 21.36 11.90 2.36
N ARG A 9 21.23 12.70 3.43
CA ARG A 9 21.64 14.12 3.44
C ARG A 9 23.14 14.30 3.33
N ALA A 10 23.92 13.36 3.85
CA ALA A 10 25.37 13.34 3.69
C ALA A 10 25.84 12.84 2.31
N GLY A 11 24.92 12.58 1.37
CA GLY A 11 25.24 12.17 0.00
C GLY A 11 25.46 10.67 -0.18
N TYR A 12 25.23 9.85 0.84
CA TYR A 12 25.37 8.40 0.71
C TYR A 12 24.17 7.76 0.00
N ARG A 13 24.46 6.78 -0.86
CA ARG A 13 23.43 5.89 -1.43
C ARG A 13 22.91 4.96 -0.33
N VAL A 14 21.66 5.15 0.07
CA VAL A 14 21.05 4.38 1.18
C VAL A 14 20.12 3.32 0.62
N PHE A 15 20.50 2.07 0.75
CA PHE A 15 19.67 0.92 0.40
C PHE A 15 18.80 0.51 1.61
N ILE A 16 17.49 0.37 1.37
CA ILE A 16 16.57 -0.10 2.42
C ILE A 16 16.33 -1.59 2.26
N ALA A 17 17.03 -2.39 3.04
CA ALA A 17 16.87 -3.82 3.06
C ALA A 17 15.48 -4.23 3.59
N ASN A 18 14.89 -5.27 3.01
CA ASN A 18 13.71 -5.90 3.59
C ASN A 18 14.13 -6.66 4.85
N PRO A 19 13.59 -6.33 6.05
CA PRO A 19 14.04 -6.91 7.30
C PRO A 19 13.92 -8.44 7.36
N LEU A 20 12.87 -9.01 6.77
CA LEU A 20 12.67 -10.46 6.73
C LEU A 20 13.77 -11.14 5.90
N LYS A 21 14.01 -10.66 4.67
CA LYS A 21 15.03 -11.20 3.78
C LYS A 21 16.44 -11.05 4.37
N ALA A 22 16.74 -9.90 4.97
CA ALA A 22 18.01 -9.67 5.62
C ALA A 22 18.21 -10.62 6.83
N SER A 23 17.14 -10.85 7.62
CA SER A 23 17.17 -11.81 8.74
C SER A 23 17.35 -13.26 8.27
N GLU A 24 16.67 -13.67 7.20
CA GLU A 24 16.84 -15.01 6.61
C GLU A 24 18.25 -15.21 6.06
N PHE A 25 18.79 -14.19 5.39
CA PHE A 25 20.18 -14.20 4.92
C PHE A 25 21.17 -14.33 6.09
N ALA A 26 21.02 -13.53 7.16
CA ALA A 26 21.87 -13.59 8.32
C ALA A 26 21.83 -14.98 9.00
N LYS A 27 20.64 -15.60 9.12
CA LYS A 27 20.47 -16.96 9.66
C LYS A 27 21.17 -18.02 8.80
N SER A 28 21.27 -17.82 7.50
CA SER A 28 22.00 -18.74 6.61
C SER A 28 23.51 -18.67 6.78
N GLN A 29 24.05 -17.54 7.28
CA GLN A 29 25.47 -17.32 7.49
C GLN A 29 25.94 -17.77 8.87
N THR A 30 25.18 -17.49 9.92
CA THR A 30 25.54 -17.83 11.30
C THR A 30 24.32 -17.91 12.21
N ARG A 31 24.40 -18.82 13.22
CA ARG A 31 23.40 -18.90 14.29
C ARG A 31 23.70 -17.95 15.45
N ALA A 32 24.96 -17.51 15.59
CA ALA A 32 25.35 -16.60 16.66
C ALA A 32 24.94 -15.17 16.36
N LYS A 33 24.22 -14.54 17.27
CA LYS A 33 23.68 -13.18 17.14
C LYS A 33 24.49 -12.23 18.02
N THR A 34 25.17 -11.28 17.39
CA THR A 34 25.80 -10.11 18.00
C THR A 34 25.71 -8.94 17.06
N ASP A 35 25.70 -7.71 17.56
CA ASP A 35 25.57 -6.50 16.72
C ASP A 35 26.69 -6.41 15.68
N ALA A 36 27.93 -6.81 16.02
CA ALA A 36 29.05 -6.84 15.09
C ALA A 36 28.81 -7.83 13.94
N LYS A 37 28.31 -9.03 14.23
CA LYS A 37 27.98 -10.03 13.20
C LYS A 37 26.77 -9.58 12.36
N ASP A 38 25.78 -8.97 12.97
CA ASP A 38 24.62 -8.45 12.27
C ASP A 38 25.03 -7.33 11.29
N ALA A 39 25.95 -6.44 11.66
CA ALA A 39 26.50 -5.41 10.77
C ALA A 39 27.25 -6.02 9.58
N VAL A 40 28.09 -7.04 9.82
CA VAL A 40 28.80 -7.77 8.74
C VAL A 40 27.81 -8.48 7.81
N ASN A 41 26.82 -9.18 8.37
CA ASN A 41 25.78 -9.86 7.58
C ASN A 41 24.96 -8.87 6.73
N LEU A 42 24.64 -7.69 7.27
CA LEU A 42 23.95 -6.64 6.50
C LEU A 42 24.82 -6.10 5.35
N ALA A 43 26.12 -5.95 5.56
CA ALA A 43 27.06 -5.54 4.51
C ALA A 43 27.12 -6.60 3.38
N PHE A 44 27.25 -7.89 3.72
CA PHE A 44 27.22 -8.98 2.74
C PHE A 44 25.88 -9.08 2.02
N TYR A 45 24.77 -8.90 2.74
CA TYR A 45 23.45 -8.86 2.12
C TYR A 45 23.34 -7.71 1.10
N GLY A 46 23.81 -6.52 1.47
CA GLY A 46 23.86 -5.35 0.58
C GLY A 46 24.68 -5.62 -0.68
N LEU A 47 25.88 -6.18 -0.53
CA LEU A 47 26.75 -6.58 -1.64
C LEU A 47 26.06 -7.63 -2.55
N THR A 48 25.39 -8.61 -1.95
CA THR A 48 24.65 -9.63 -2.71
C THR A 48 23.53 -9.02 -3.54
N CYS A 49 22.80 -8.05 -2.96
CA CYS A 49 21.74 -7.33 -3.68
C CYS A 49 22.31 -6.45 -4.80
N GLU A 50 23.47 -5.82 -4.61
CA GLU A 50 24.17 -5.03 -5.63
C GLU A 50 24.55 -5.92 -6.81
N LEU A 51 25.18 -7.05 -6.57
CA LEU A 51 25.58 -8.02 -7.61
C LEU A 51 24.38 -8.57 -8.42
N LYS A 52 23.21 -8.65 -7.78
CA LYS A 52 21.95 -9.04 -8.45
C LYS A 52 21.23 -7.88 -9.16
N GLY A 53 21.76 -6.67 -9.11
CA GLY A 53 21.10 -5.47 -9.67
C GLY A 53 19.78 -5.11 -8.99
N GLU A 54 19.59 -5.49 -7.71
CA GLU A 54 18.37 -5.23 -6.95
C GLU A 54 18.39 -3.90 -6.20
N VAL A 55 19.57 -3.29 -5.99
CA VAL A 55 19.76 -2.12 -5.12
C VAL A 55 19.14 -0.87 -5.69
N GLU A 56 19.33 -0.57 -6.98
CA GLU A 56 18.87 0.68 -7.63
C GLU A 56 17.37 0.97 -7.39
N HIS A 57 16.57 -0.08 -7.31
CA HIS A 57 15.12 0.04 -7.16
C HIS A 57 14.66 0.15 -5.70
N GLN A 58 15.59 0.02 -4.74
CA GLN A 58 15.34 0.04 -3.30
C GLN A 58 16.15 1.14 -2.60
N LEU A 59 16.76 2.03 -3.39
CA LEU A 59 17.43 3.21 -2.85
C LEU A 59 16.41 4.11 -2.16
N TYR A 60 16.79 4.59 -0.99
CA TYR A 60 16.00 5.57 -0.26
C TYR A 60 16.08 6.92 -0.96
N VAL A 61 14.96 7.38 -1.46
CA VAL A 61 14.80 8.74 -1.95
C VAL A 61 14.11 9.53 -0.84
N PRO A 62 14.74 10.60 -0.31
CA PRO A 62 14.09 11.46 0.67
C PRO A 62 12.80 12.05 0.09
N LEU A 63 11.74 12.03 0.87
CA LEU A 63 10.51 12.72 0.51
C LEU A 63 10.74 14.24 0.48
N THR A 64 10.09 14.91 -0.45
CA THR A 64 9.99 16.37 -0.47
C THR A 64 9.25 16.86 0.77
N GLU A 65 9.29 18.14 1.06
CA GLU A 65 8.59 18.69 2.22
C GLU A 65 7.07 18.56 2.09
N GLN A 66 6.56 18.77 0.88
CA GLN A 66 5.13 18.58 0.56
C GLN A 66 4.69 17.11 0.73
N GLU A 67 5.49 16.14 0.26
CA GLU A 67 5.20 14.71 0.48
C GLU A 67 5.20 14.35 1.96
N LYS A 68 6.11 14.93 2.78
CA LYS A 68 6.15 14.69 4.23
C LYS A 68 4.94 15.29 4.95
N GLN A 69 4.53 16.49 4.55
CA GLN A 69 3.34 17.15 5.11
C GLN A 69 2.09 16.32 4.82
N LEU A 70 1.91 15.90 3.57
CA LEU A 70 0.79 15.04 3.19
C LEU A 70 0.84 13.67 3.91
N GLU A 71 2.04 13.06 4.03
CA GLU A 71 2.22 11.80 4.78
C GLU A 71 1.80 11.97 6.26
N ALA A 72 2.20 13.08 6.90
CA ALA A 72 1.85 13.35 8.29
C ALA A 72 0.33 13.48 8.49
N LEU A 73 -0.36 14.20 7.61
CA LEU A 73 -1.82 14.33 7.63
C LEU A 73 -2.53 12.98 7.43
N VAL A 74 -2.11 12.21 6.43
CA VAL A 74 -2.67 10.88 6.13
C VAL A 74 -2.47 9.91 7.30
N VAL A 75 -1.28 9.91 7.92
CA VAL A 75 -0.99 9.07 9.10
C VAL A 75 -1.85 9.51 10.29
N ARG A 76 -1.96 10.82 10.54
CA ARG A 76 -2.78 11.34 11.64
C ARG A 76 -4.25 11.02 11.45
N ARG A 77 -4.78 11.23 10.26
CA ARG A 77 -6.15 10.84 9.91
C ARG A 77 -6.43 9.38 10.22
N ARG A 78 -5.52 8.49 9.84
CA ARG A 78 -5.65 7.07 10.12
C ARG A 78 -5.71 6.77 11.61
N GLN A 79 -4.84 7.41 12.41
CA GLN A 79 -4.86 7.25 13.87
C GLN A 79 -6.22 7.63 14.45
N LEU A 80 -6.81 8.75 14.01
CA LEU A 80 -8.12 9.19 14.47
C LEU A 80 -9.23 8.22 14.05
N VAL A 81 -9.18 7.69 12.84
CA VAL A 81 -10.12 6.66 12.37
C VAL A 81 -10.00 5.38 13.20
N ASP A 82 -8.79 4.93 13.51
CA ASP A 82 -8.57 3.75 14.34
C ASP A 82 -9.10 3.96 15.78
N MET A 83 -8.91 5.19 16.37
CA MET A 83 -9.50 5.57 17.65
C MET A 83 -11.02 5.58 17.60
N ARG A 84 -11.62 6.16 16.55
CA ARG A 84 -13.07 6.17 16.34
C ARG A 84 -13.67 4.77 16.28
N VAL A 85 -13.03 3.85 15.55
CA VAL A 85 -13.45 2.45 15.48
C VAL A 85 -13.39 1.79 16.86
N ALA A 86 -12.37 2.08 17.66
CA ALA A 86 -12.27 1.58 19.03
C ALA A 86 -13.41 2.10 19.91
N GLU A 87 -13.77 3.39 19.80
CA GLU A 87 -14.91 3.97 20.55
C GLU A 87 -16.25 3.38 20.09
N LEU A 88 -16.45 3.18 18.79
CA LEU A 88 -17.68 2.51 18.30
C LEU A 88 -17.84 1.10 18.83
N ASN A 89 -16.74 0.35 18.98
CA ASN A 89 -16.78 -0.97 19.61
C ASN A 89 -17.08 -0.88 21.11
N ARG A 90 -16.54 0.13 21.83
CA ARG A 90 -16.84 0.37 23.24
C ARG A 90 -18.29 0.76 23.43
N LEU A 91 -18.85 1.59 22.56
CA LEU A 91 -20.26 2.00 22.61
C LEU A 91 -21.21 0.81 22.64
N GLN A 92 -20.88 -0.27 21.92
CA GLN A 92 -21.70 -1.48 21.89
C GLN A 92 -21.58 -2.40 23.11
N GLN A 93 -20.53 -2.21 23.93
CA GLN A 93 -20.17 -3.12 25.02
C GLN A 93 -20.17 -2.43 26.39
N SER A 94 -20.33 -1.10 26.46
CA SER A 94 -20.26 -0.33 27.71
C SER A 94 -21.59 -0.28 28.42
N HIS A 95 -21.53 -0.06 29.74
CA HIS A 95 -22.69 0.21 30.55
C HIS A 95 -23.34 1.56 30.14
N GLU A 96 -24.68 1.63 30.25
CA GLU A 96 -25.48 2.79 29.82
C GLU A 96 -25.01 4.13 30.39
N THR A 97 -24.49 4.15 31.62
CA THR A 97 -23.96 5.36 32.28
C THR A 97 -22.74 5.96 31.58
N GLN A 98 -22.08 5.25 30.67
CA GLN A 98 -20.89 5.70 29.93
C GLN A 98 -21.18 6.06 28.47
N LEU A 99 -22.39 5.72 27.96
CA LEU A 99 -22.70 5.88 26.55
C LEU A 99 -22.59 7.32 26.06
N ASP A 100 -23.09 8.28 26.86
CA ASP A 100 -23.04 9.71 26.50
C ASP A 100 -21.59 10.23 26.39
N ASN A 101 -20.71 9.80 27.31
CA ASN A 101 -19.30 10.19 27.26
C ASN A 101 -18.60 9.62 26.03
N ILE A 102 -18.84 8.35 25.72
CA ILE A 102 -18.27 7.68 24.53
C ILE A 102 -18.81 8.34 23.26
N GLN A 103 -20.10 8.66 23.21
CA GLN A 103 -20.72 9.33 22.07
C GLN A 103 -20.11 10.73 21.81
N GLN A 104 -19.90 11.53 22.84
CA GLN A 104 -19.23 12.83 22.74
C GLN A 104 -17.80 12.70 22.18
N HIS A 105 -17.06 11.66 22.61
CA HIS A 105 -15.71 11.41 22.09
C HIS A 105 -15.75 11.01 20.61
N ILE A 106 -16.72 10.19 20.16
CA ILE A 106 -16.92 9.86 18.75
C ILE A 106 -17.19 11.11 17.92
N GLU A 107 -18.08 12.00 18.40
CA GLU A 107 -18.40 13.26 17.70
C GLU A 107 -17.19 14.19 17.58
N MET A 108 -16.35 14.26 18.63
CA MET A 108 -15.09 15.00 18.57
C MET A 108 -14.14 14.41 17.53
N LEU A 109 -13.99 13.08 17.51
CA LEU A 109 -13.15 12.40 16.52
C LEU A 109 -13.66 12.61 15.09
N ASP A 110 -14.97 12.61 14.86
CA ASP A 110 -15.57 12.89 13.57
C ASP A 110 -15.25 14.31 13.07
N LYS A 111 -15.30 15.32 13.97
CA LYS A 111 -14.90 16.70 13.64
C LYS A 111 -13.44 16.79 13.26
N LEU A 112 -12.54 16.21 14.06
CA LEU A 112 -11.11 16.21 13.77
C LEU A 112 -10.77 15.48 12.45
N ILE A 113 -11.45 14.39 12.15
CA ILE A 113 -11.28 13.68 10.88
C ILE A 113 -11.72 14.55 9.70
N ALA A 114 -12.86 15.26 9.84
CA ALA A 114 -13.37 16.14 8.79
C ALA A 114 -12.45 17.36 8.54
N GLU A 115 -11.80 17.89 9.57
CA GLU A 115 -10.79 18.95 9.45
C GLU A 115 -9.57 18.44 8.70
N LEU A 116 -9.03 17.28 9.08
CA LEU A 116 -7.91 16.66 8.37
C LEU A 116 -8.25 16.30 6.92
N ASP A 117 -9.48 15.93 6.62
CA ASP A 117 -9.91 15.66 5.24
C ASP A 117 -9.82 16.91 4.36
N LYS A 118 -10.13 18.11 4.90
CA LYS A 118 -9.94 19.38 4.20
C LYS A 118 -8.46 19.70 4.00
N ASP A 119 -7.64 19.53 5.04
CA ASP A 119 -6.19 19.77 4.95
C ASP A 119 -5.52 18.82 3.93
N ILE A 120 -5.94 17.55 3.90
CA ILE A 120 -5.48 16.56 2.91
C ILE A 120 -5.88 16.97 1.50
N ASP A 121 -7.12 17.43 1.29
CA ASP A 121 -7.59 17.92 0.00
C ASP A 121 -6.75 19.11 -0.49
N ASP A 122 -6.47 20.07 0.40
CA ASP A 122 -5.67 21.25 0.05
C ASP A 122 -4.21 20.89 -0.26
N GLN A 123 -3.58 20.05 0.54
CA GLN A 123 -2.22 19.58 0.27
C GLN A 123 -2.13 18.69 -0.98
N SER A 124 -3.17 17.93 -1.30
CA SER A 124 -3.21 17.07 -2.49
C SER A 124 -3.18 17.86 -3.80
N LYS A 125 -3.56 19.14 -3.80
CA LYS A 125 -3.49 20.02 -4.98
C LYS A 125 -2.07 20.18 -5.51
N HIS A 126 -1.05 20.06 -4.66
CA HIS A 126 0.37 20.07 -5.08
C HIS A 126 0.78 18.84 -5.90
N PHE A 127 -0.06 17.81 -5.95
CA PHE A 127 0.17 16.57 -6.69
C PHE A 127 -0.84 16.36 -7.82
N SER A 128 -1.53 17.43 -8.26
CA SER A 128 -2.64 17.38 -9.23
C SER A 128 -2.30 16.55 -10.46
N ASP A 129 -1.13 16.76 -11.08
CA ASP A 129 -0.74 16.08 -12.32
C ASP A 129 -0.81 14.55 -12.23
N LYS A 130 -0.35 13.98 -11.10
CA LYS A 130 -0.41 12.53 -10.88
C LYS A 130 -1.73 12.08 -10.29
N ALA A 131 -2.31 12.90 -9.42
CA ALA A 131 -3.58 12.62 -8.77
C ALA A 131 -4.71 12.51 -9.79
N ASP A 132 -4.77 13.43 -10.75
CA ASP A 132 -5.79 13.48 -11.81
C ASP A 132 -5.77 12.25 -12.73
N LEU A 133 -4.59 11.63 -12.91
CA LEU A 133 -4.46 10.41 -13.73
C LEU A 133 -5.17 9.19 -13.12
N ILE A 134 -5.34 9.17 -11.79
CA ILE A 134 -5.91 8.02 -11.08
C ILE A 134 -7.26 8.30 -10.42
N SER A 135 -7.63 9.58 -10.24
CA SER A 135 -8.87 9.99 -9.57
C SER A 135 -10.12 9.65 -10.37
N ASP A 136 -10.03 9.55 -11.71
CA ASP A 136 -11.14 9.24 -12.60
C ASP A 136 -11.60 7.77 -12.51
N ILE A 137 -10.82 6.90 -11.87
CA ILE A 137 -11.23 5.51 -11.64
C ILE A 137 -12.35 5.49 -10.59
N LYS A 138 -13.55 5.10 -10.97
CA LYS A 138 -14.69 5.01 -10.04
C LYS A 138 -14.37 4.07 -8.88
N GLY A 139 -14.43 4.61 -7.68
CA GLY A 139 -14.05 3.91 -6.45
C GLY A 139 -12.70 4.32 -5.85
N VAL A 140 -11.88 5.05 -6.59
CA VAL A 140 -10.67 5.67 -6.08
C VAL A 140 -11.02 7.04 -5.52
N GLY A 141 -11.33 7.10 -4.23
CA GLY A 141 -11.64 8.36 -3.54
C GLY A 141 -10.40 9.16 -3.16
N LYS A 142 -10.60 10.44 -2.80
CA LYS A 142 -9.56 11.40 -2.42
C LYS A 142 -8.53 10.84 -1.42
N ASN A 143 -9.00 10.16 -0.36
CA ASN A 143 -8.12 9.55 0.63
C ASN A 143 -7.20 8.48 0.02
N CYS A 144 -7.69 7.67 -0.92
CA CYS A 144 -6.83 6.70 -1.62
C CYS A 144 -5.78 7.42 -2.45
N VAL A 145 -6.15 8.46 -3.19
CA VAL A 145 -5.22 9.30 -3.96
C VAL A 145 -4.16 9.90 -3.05
N ALA A 146 -4.53 10.53 -1.93
CA ALA A 146 -3.61 11.11 -0.97
C ALA A 146 -2.61 10.09 -0.40
N VAL A 147 -3.09 8.88 -0.05
CA VAL A 147 -2.23 7.77 0.39
C VAL A 147 -1.26 7.36 -0.72
N MET A 148 -1.71 7.27 -1.98
CA MET A 148 -0.83 6.93 -3.10
C MET A 148 0.27 7.98 -3.30
N MET A 149 -0.06 9.27 -3.24
CA MET A 149 0.89 10.37 -3.43
C MET A 149 1.90 10.46 -2.28
N SER A 150 1.44 10.32 -1.03
CA SER A 150 2.30 10.46 0.16
C SER A 150 3.10 9.22 0.51
N SER A 151 2.51 8.04 0.33
CA SER A 151 3.07 6.78 0.85
C SER A 151 3.60 5.84 -0.23
N LEU A 152 3.49 6.21 -1.51
CA LEU A 152 3.98 5.41 -2.65
C LEU A 152 4.70 6.28 -3.71
N PRO A 153 5.82 6.96 -3.37
CA PRO A 153 6.55 7.83 -4.30
C PRO A 153 7.14 7.09 -5.52
N GLU A 154 7.17 5.76 -5.46
CA GLU A 154 7.58 4.88 -6.56
C GLU A 154 6.49 4.63 -7.61
N LEU A 155 5.27 5.15 -7.40
CA LEU A 155 4.16 5.01 -8.35
C LEU A 155 4.55 5.60 -9.71
N GLY A 156 4.38 4.82 -10.77
CA GLY A 156 4.81 5.15 -12.13
C GLY A 156 6.27 4.82 -12.46
N LYS A 157 7.12 4.52 -11.46
CA LYS A 157 8.57 4.28 -11.66
C LYS A 157 8.93 2.80 -11.69
N LEU A 158 8.19 1.94 -10.99
CA LEU A 158 8.47 0.52 -10.88
C LEU A 158 7.68 -0.31 -11.91
N SER A 159 8.16 -1.55 -12.15
CA SER A 159 7.36 -2.54 -12.88
C SER A 159 6.15 -2.99 -12.06
N SER A 160 5.09 -3.48 -12.75
CA SER A 160 3.86 -3.97 -12.10
C SER A 160 4.11 -5.08 -11.07
N LYS A 161 5.10 -5.94 -11.30
CA LYS A 161 5.48 -6.99 -10.34
C LYS A 161 6.15 -6.39 -9.10
N ARG A 162 7.07 -5.46 -9.29
CA ARG A 162 7.82 -4.82 -8.20
C ARG A 162 6.94 -3.96 -7.30
N ILE A 163 6.08 -3.12 -7.89
CA ILE A 163 5.17 -2.28 -7.10
C ILE A 163 4.15 -3.11 -6.33
N ALA A 164 3.63 -4.20 -6.91
CA ALA A 164 2.74 -5.11 -6.23
C ALA A 164 3.42 -5.84 -5.05
N SER A 165 4.71 -6.20 -5.19
CA SER A 165 5.52 -6.74 -4.10
C SER A 165 5.75 -5.72 -2.99
N LEU A 166 6.11 -4.47 -3.35
CA LEU A 166 6.35 -3.38 -2.41
C LEU A 166 5.13 -3.08 -1.54
N VAL A 167 3.94 -3.16 -2.11
CA VAL A 167 2.67 -2.95 -1.41
C VAL A 167 2.21 -4.20 -0.65
N GLY A 168 2.70 -5.39 -1.02
CA GLY A 168 2.31 -6.66 -0.39
C GLY A 168 0.98 -7.19 -0.89
N VAL A 169 0.69 -7.03 -2.20
CA VAL A 169 -0.51 -7.58 -2.86
C VAL A 169 -0.19 -8.72 -3.82
N ILE A 170 1.01 -9.30 -3.70
CA ILE A 170 1.39 -10.53 -4.41
C ILE A 170 1.17 -11.71 -3.48
N PRO A 171 0.45 -12.76 -3.92
CA PRO A 171 0.35 -13.99 -3.17
C PRO A 171 1.72 -14.71 -3.16
N HIS A 172 2.17 -15.08 -1.97
CA HIS A 172 3.35 -15.91 -1.77
C HIS A 172 2.87 -17.36 -1.61
N PRO A 173 3.23 -18.28 -2.52
CA PRO A 173 2.90 -19.69 -2.38
C PRO A 173 3.65 -20.28 -1.19
N GLN A 174 2.99 -21.15 -0.46
CA GLN A 174 3.62 -21.99 0.57
C GLN A 174 3.58 -23.42 0.05
N GLU A 175 4.61 -23.81 -0.68
CA GLU A 175 4.72 -25.13 -1.30
C GLU A 175 6.04 -25.76 -0.84
N SER A 176 5.99 -27.03 -0.43
CA SER A 176 7.19 -27.82 -0.15
C SER A 176 6.99 -29.24 -0.65
N GLY A 177 7.85 -29.67 -1.59
CA GLY A 177 7.73 -30.98 -2.21
C GLY A 177 6.37 -31.18 -2.90
N GLN A 178 5.65 -32.23 -2.51
CA GLN A 178 4.32 -32.53 -3.05
C GLN A 178 3.18 -31.76 -2.35
N TRP A 179 3.47 -31.06 -1.24
CA TRP A 179 2.45 -30.32 -0.49
C TRP A 179 2.21 -28.94 -1.11
N LYS A 180 0.96 -28.69 -1.51
CA LYS A 180 0.51 -27.38 -2.03
C LYS A 180 -0.35 -26.69 -0.98
N GLY A 181 0.24 -25.74 -0.26
CA GLY A 181 -0.45 -24.92 0.73
C GLY A 181 -1.20 -23.75 0.12
N LYS A 182 -1.96 -23.03 0.96
CA LYS A 182 -2.65 -21.79 0.55
C LYS A 182 -1.63 -20.68 0.41
N SER A 183 -1.77 -19.88 -0.67
CA SER A 183 -0.97 -18.67 -0.86
C SER A 183 -1.51 -17.52 -0.03
N PHE A 184 -0.64 -16.76 0.61
CA PHE A 184 -0.99 -15.58 1.41
C PHE A 184 -0.29 -14.33 0.91
N CYS A 185 -1.00 -13.18 1.00
CA CYS A 185 -0.40 -11.87 0.79
C CYS A 185 0.01 -11.32 2.16
N TYR A 186 1.29 -11.01 2.34
CA TYR A 186 1.84 -10.45 3.58
C TYR A 186 2.97 -9.46 3.30
N GLY A 187 3.40 -8.76 4.35
CA GLY A 187 4.46 -7.75 4.23
C GLY A 187 4.02 -6.49 3.50
N GLY A 188 4.97 -5.73 3.01
CA GLY A 188 4.76 -4.50 2.24
C GLY A 188 4.17 -3.34 3.04
N ARG A 189 3.73 -2.29 2.31
CA ARG A 189 3.22 -1.05 2.91
C ARG A 189 1.74 -1.18 3.31
N ALA A 190 1.49 -1.46 4.58
CA ALA A 190 0.14 -1.70 5.10
C ALA A 190 -0.82 -0.52 4.86
N ILE A 191 -0.35 0.73 4.99
CA ILE A 191 -1.17 1.93 4.78
C ILE A 191 -1.71 1.98 3.33
N VAL A 192 -0.86 1.70 2.34
CA VAL A 192 -1.22 1.66 0.93
C VAL A 192 -2.17 0.49 0.65
N ARG A 193 -1.87 -0.70 1.21
CA ARG A 193 -2.72 -1.88 1.03
C ARG A 193 -4.12 -1.69 1.60
N ASN A 194 -4.26 -1.01 2.75
CA ASN A 194 -5.56 -0.72 3.34
C ASN A 194 -6.37 0.28 2.49
N ALA A 195 -5.73 1.34 1.99
CA ALA A 195 -6.37 2.28 1.08
C ALA A 195 -6.83 1.60 -0.22
N LEU A 196 -5.98 0.74 -0.80
CA LEU A 196 -6.34 -0.07 -1.97
C LEU A 196 -7.49 -1.04 -1.70
N TYR A 197 -7.57 -1.62 -0.50
CA TYR A 197 -8.68 -2.50 -0.14
C TYR A 197 -10.01 -1.77 -0.19
N MET A 198 -10.10 -0.59 0.43
CA MET A 198 -11.31 0.23 0.41
C MET A 198 -11.65 0.72 -1.00
N ALA A 199 -10.66 1.17 -1.75
CA ALA A 199 -10.84 1.57 -3.15
C ALA A 199 -11.30 0.40 -4.03
N ALA A 200 -10.75 -0.80 -3.85
CA ALA A 200 -11.16 -1.98 -4.60
C ALA A 200 -12.59 -2.41 -4.29
N LEU A 201 -13.03 -2.36 -3.02
CA LEU A 201 -14.42 -2.63 -2.64
C LEU A 201 -15.40 -1.67 -3.33
N SER A 202 -15.05 -0.39 -3.38
CA SER A 202 -15.84 0.63 -4.08
C SER A 202 -15.80 0.43 -5.60
N ALA A 203 -14.63 0.18 -6.18
CA ALA A 203 -14.47 -0.05 -7.62
C ALA A 203 -15.23 -1.29 -8.10
N ILE A 204 -15.30 -2.37 -7.33
CA ILE A 204 -16.10 -3.56 -7.65
C ILE A 204 -17.60 -3.22 -7.79
N ARG A 205 -18.08 -2.20 -7.07
CA ARG A 205 -19.49 -1.76 -7.13
C ARG A 205 -19.75 -0.80 -8.31
N PHE A 206 -18.86 0.13 -8.54
CA PHE A 206 -19.13 1.31 -9.37
C PHE A 206 -18.33 1.35 -10.69
N GLU A 207 -17.26 0.56 -10.83
CA GLU A 207 -16.45 0.52 -12.04
C GLU A 207 -16.68 -0.80 -12.82
N PRO A 208 -17.24 -0.75 -14.03
CA PRO A 208 -17.59 -1.94 -14.81
C PRO A 208 -16.42 -2.92 -15.00
N VAL A 209 -15.20 -2.42 -15.22
CA VAL A 209 -13.98 -3.24 -15.41
C VAL A 209 -13.69 -4.11 -14.18
N PHE A 210 -13.82 -3.55 -12.98
CA PHE A 210 -13.55 -4.28 -11.75
C PHE A 210 -14.72 -5.18 -11.35
N LYS A 211 -15.95 -4.77 -11.64
CA LYS A 211 -17.14 -5.59 -11.42
C LYS A 211 -17.07 -6.87 -12.27
N ALA A 212 -16.80 -6.74 -13.57
CA ALA A 212 -16.66 -7.89 -14.47
C ALA A 212 -15.53 -8.83 -14.02
N PHE A 213 -14.35 -8.27 -13.70
CA PHE A 213 -13.19 -9.03 -13.23
C PHE A 213 -13.48 -9.80 -11.93
N TYR A 214 -14.08 -9.15 -10.95
CA TYR A 214 -14.46 -9.78 -9.67
C TYR A 214 -15.47 -10.91 -9.89
N THR A 215 -16.56 -10.64 -10.62
CA THR A 215 -17.63 -11.62 -10.89
C THR A 215 -17.07 -12.85 -11.59
N ARG A 216 -16.19 -12.67 -12.58
CA ARG A 216 -15.51 -13.77 -13.28
C ARG A 216 -14.67 -14.64 -12.33
N LEU A 217 -13.92 -14.02 -11.40
CA LEU A 217 -13.11 -14.78 -10.44
C LEU A 217 -13.97 -15.58 -9.46
N VAL A 218 -15.06 -15.00 -8.98
CA VAL A 218 -15.99 -15.69 -8.07
C VAL A 218 -16.71 -16.81 -8.81
N ALA A 219 -17.16 -16.61 -10.06
CA ALA A 219 -17.75 -17.65 -10.88
C ALA A 219 -16.79 -18.82 -11.15
N LYS A 220 -15.47 -18.57 -11.22
CA LYS A 220 -14.42 -19.61 -11.29
C LYS A 220 -14.10 -20.28 -9.92
N GLY A 221 -14.94 -20.08 -8.91
CA GLY A 221 -14.78 -20.71 -7.58
C GLY A 221 -13.74 -20.06 -6.68
N LYS A 222 -13.20 -18.88 -6.99
CA LYS A 222 -12.28 -18.18 -6.09
C LYS A 222 -13.03 -17.61 -4.88
N ALA A 223 -12.47 -17.77 -3.69
CA ALA A 223 -13.02 -17.16 -2.48
C ALA A 223 -13.09 -15.62 -2.62
N LYS A 224 -14.16 -15.01 -2.10
CA LYS A 224 -14.43 -13.56 -2.19
C LYS A 224 -13.23 -12.70 -1.80
N LYS A 225 -12.55 -13.01 -0.68
CA LYS A 225 -11.34 -12.29 -0.25
C LYS A 225 -10.18 -12.40 -1.25
N VAL A 226 -10.00 -13.57 -1.88
CA VAL A 226 -8.99 -13.78 -2.92
C VAL A 226 -9.31 -12.96 -4.17
N ALA A 227 -10.58 -12.91 -4.58
CA ALA A 227 -11.02 -12.09 -5.71
C ALA A 227 -10.82 -10.59 -5.43
N ILE A 228 -11.10 -10.11 -4.20
CA ILE A 228 -10.82 -8.71 -3.80
C ILE A 228 -9.32 -8.43 -3.86
N MET A 229 -8.45 -9.30 -3.36
CA MET A 229 -6.99 -9.13 -3.44
C MET A 229 -6.50 -9.06 -4.90
N ALA A 230 -7.07 -9.85 -5.79
CA ALA A 230 -6.78 -9.77 -7.23
C ALA A 230 -7.22 -8.42 -7.82
N CYS A 231 -8.40 -7.89 -7.42
CA CYS A 231 -8.86 -6.56 -7.81
C CYS A 231 -7.92 -5.46 -7.29
N MET A 232 -7.45 -5.54 -6.03
CA MET A 232 -6.47 -4.61 -5.49
C MET A 232 -5.18 -4.59 -6.31
N ARG A 233 -4.65 -5.77 -6.67
CA ARG A 233 -3.46 -5.88 -7.50
C ARG A 233 -3.70 -5.30 -8.90
N LYS A 234 -4.84 -5.59 -9.52
CA LYS A 234 -5.23 -5.03 -10.83
C LYS A 234 -5.33 -3.51 -10.75
N LEU A 235 -6.00 -2.97 -9.72
CA LEU A 235 -6.14 -1.54 -9.49
C LEU A 235 -4.78 -0.85 -9.34
N LEU A 236 -3.91 -1.37 -8.47
CA LEU A 236 -2.56 -0.84 -8.29
C LEU A 236 -1.74 -0.86 -9.60
N THR A 237 -1.83 -1.94 -10.36
CA THR A 237 -1.11 -2.08 -11.63
C THR A 237 -1.60 -1.08 -12.66
N ILE A 238 -2.91 -0.85 -12.73
CA ILE A 238 -3.51 0.16 -13.60
C ILE A 238 -3.04 1.54 -13.19
N MET A 239 -3.19 1.95 -11.93
CA MET A 239 -2.71 3.25 -11.44
C MET A 239 -1.22 3.46 -11.77
N ASN A 240 -0.40 2.45 -11.53
CA ASN A 240 1.04 2.52 -11.85
C ASN A 240 1.29 2.72 -13.34
N THR A 241 0.50 2.10 -14.21
CA THR A 241 0.61 2.22 -15.66
C THR A 241 0.17 3.60 -16.14
N LEU A 242 -0.95 4.12 -15.61
CA LEU A 242 -1.47 5.44 -15.94
C LEU A 242 -0.45 6.54 -15.59
N VAL A 243 0.10 6.51 -14.37
CA VAL A 243 1.13 7.45 -13.94
C VAL A 243 2.41 7.30 -14.78
N LYS A 244 2.84 6.06 -15.09
CA LYS A 244 4.03 5.82 -15.91
C LYS A 244 3.91 6.35 -17.32
N ARG A 245 2.71 6.26 -17.94
CA ARG A 245 2.43 6.66 -19.32
C ARG A 245 1.91 8.09 -19.41
N ASN A 246 1.63 8.72 -18.29
CA ASN A 246 0.96 10.02 -18.21
C ASN A 246 -0.39 9.99 -18.97
N GLU A 247 -1.16 8.92 -18.81
CA GLU A 247 -2.45 8.72 -19.47
C GLU A 247 -3.59 8.74 -18.44
N LYS A 248 -4.74 9.31 -18.82
CA LYS A 248 -5.96 9.26 -18.00
C LYS A 248 -6.63 7.90 -18.07
N TRP A 249 -7.48 7.63 -17.09
CA TRP A 249 -8.28 6.42 -17.05
C TRP A 249 -9.27 6.36 -18.22
N ASP A 250 -9.26 5.22 -18.93
CA ASP A 250 -10.22 4.91 -19.98
C ASP A 250 -10.68 3.45 -19.80
N ALA A 251 -11.92 3.27 -19.32
CA ALA A 251 -12.49 1.96 -19.04
C ALA A 251 -12.63 1.09 -20.30
N THR A 252 -12.79 1.70 -21.49
CA THR A 252 -13.01 0.96 -22.74
C THR A 252 -11.81 0.10 -23.14
N ARG A 253 -10.59 0.61 -22.89
CA ARG A 253 -9.35 -0.11 -23.16
C ARG A 253 -9.19 -1.40 -22.34
N TYR A 254 -9.81 -1.45 -21.16
CA TYR A 254 -9.69 -2.57 -20.23
C TYR A 254 -10.87 -3.54 -20.29
N LEU A 255 -12.00 -3.14 -20.85
CA LEU A 255 -13.13 -4.02 -21.11
C LEU A 255 -12.88 -4.92 -22.34
N SER A 256 -12.25 -4.38 -23.40
CA SER A 256 -11.93 -5.14 -24.61
C SER A 256 -10.90 -6.27 -24.39
N THR A 257 -9.96 -6.08 -23.48
CA THR A 257 -8.96 -7.12 -23.15
C THR A 257 -9.53 -8.27 -22.30
N GLU A 258 -10.69 -8.12 -21.70
CA GLU A 258 -11.36 -9.19 -20.94
C GLU A 258 -12.23 -10.08 -21.81
N SER A 259 -12.65 -9.64 -22.99
CA SER A 259 -13.40 -10.44 -23.98
C SER A 259 -12.50 -11.36 -24.81
N VAL A 260 -11.22 -11.07 -24.95
CA VAL A 260 -10.25 -11.86 -25.75
C VAL A 260 -9.64 -13.06 -24.99
N GLY A 261 -9.83 -13.15 -23.68
CA GLY A 261 -9.34 -14.28 -22.86
C GLY A 261 -10.33 -15.45 -22.73
N GLN A 262 -11.24 -15.65 -23.68
CA GLN A 262 -12.22 -16.74 -23.72
C GLN A 262 -11.91 -17.81 -24.78
N ASN A 263 -10.65 -17.93 -25.19
CA ASN A 263 -10.23 -19.10 -25.99
C ASN A 263 -9.18 -19.91 -25.23
#